data_7375019ff96a32966d7635f02bde6c73
#
_entry.id   7375019ff96a32966d7635f02bde6c73
#
_cell.length_a   1.000
_cell.length_b   1.000
_cell.length_c   1.000
_cell.angle_alpha   90.00
_cell.angle_beta   90.00
_cell.angle_gamma   90.00
#
_symmetry.space_group_name_H-M   'P 1'
#
loop_
_entity.id
_entity.type
_entity.pdbx_description
1 polymer ?
#
loop_
_entity_poly.entity_id
_entity_poly.type
_entity_poly.pdbx_seq_one_letter_code
_entity_poly.pdbx_strand_id
1 'polypeptide(L)'
;VRVISSSQACSDADVPALPAELLTILENREIRGILDIGGDPVGARVLARFQPKIVQEDYQLIFVLNANRPEVRDAESAAAYLRSIEAVTGLTCSGLVNNTHLCGETTPAEIRKGAALAQEVSRQTGIPILCHTAEQRFLESLSDLREPVFPIAINMKKPWER
;
A
#
# COMPACT_ATOMS: atom_id res chain seq x y z
N VAL A 1 -6.62 -16.92 -7.56
CA VAL A 1 -6.36 -15.51 -7.92
C VAL A 1 -5.70 -15.47 -9.29
N ARG A 2 -6.22 -14.66 -10.22
CA ARG A 2 -5.57 -14.38 -11.51
C ARG A 2 -4.66 -13.18 -11.33
N VAL A 3 -3.39 -13.29 -11.67
CA VAL A 3 -2.42 -12.18 -11.63
C VAL A 3 -2.27 -11.62 -13.04
N ILE A 4 -2.37 -10.31 -13.17
CA ILE A 4 -2.10 -9.56 -14.40
C ILE A 4 -0.91 -8.65 -14.08
N SER A 5 0.19 -8.82 -14.80
CA SER A 5 1.38 -7.98 -14.65
C SER A 5 1.65 -7.22 -15.95
N SER A 6 2.19 -6.02 -15.84
CA SER A 6 2.75 -5.34 -17.00
C SER A 6 3.90 -6.18 -17.54
N SER A 7 3.82 -6.63 -18.79
CA SER A 7 4.94 -7.33 -19.42
C SER A 7 6.13 -6.37 -19.52
N GLN A 8 7.33 -6.85 -19.25
CA GLN A 8 8.60 -6.08 -19.36
C GLN A 8 8.93 -5.61 -20.79
N ALA A 9 8.02 -5.78 -21.73
CA ALA A 9 8.21 -5.41 -23.14
C ALA A 9 8.22 -3.88 -23.42
N CYS A 10 8.03 -3.05 -22.39
CA CYS A 10 8.08 -1.59 -22.51
C CYS A 10 9.22 -0.99 -21.68
N SER A 11 10.44 -1.52 -21.83
CA SER A 11 11.63 -1.02 -21.12
C SER A 11 12.10 0.36 -21.59
N ASP A 12 11.54 0.90 -22.68
CA ASP A 12 11.96 2.17 -23.25
C ASP A 12 10.91 3.31 -23.18
N ALA A 13 9.81 3.10 -22.50
CA ALA A 13 8.80 4.15 -22.30
C ALA A 13 8.74 4.56 -20.83
N ASP A 14 8.92 5.85 -20.55
CA ASP A 14 8.83 6.47 -19.21
C ASP A 14 7.44 6.35 -18.55
N VAL A 15 6.47 5.75 -19.22
CA VAL A 15 5.14 5.48 -18.70
C VAL A 15 4.83 3.99 -18.92
N PRO A 16 4.70 3.18 -17.87
CA PRO A 16 4.29 1.80 -18.00
C PRO A 16 2.93 1.72 -18.69
N ALA A 17 2.88 1.12 -19.87
CA ALA A 17 1.61 0.82 -20.54
C ALA A 17 0.86 -0.21 -19.70
N LEU A 18 -0.25 0.19 -19.10
CA LEU A 18 -1.11 -0.74 -18.38
C LEU A 18 -1.77 -1.70 -19.38
N PRO A 19 -1.81 -3.01 -19.08
CA PRO A 19 -2.43 -3.98 -19.97
C PRO A 19 -3.92 -3.67 -20.15
N ALA A 20 -4.45 -3.95 -21.35
CA ALA A 20 -5.87 -3.77 -21.63
C ALA A 20 -6.78 -4.57 -20.70
N GLU A 21 -6.26 -5.68 -20.15
CA GLU A 21 -6.95 -6.51 -19.16
C GLU A 21 -7.29 -5.76 -17.86
N LEU A 22 -6.56 -4.70 -17.54
CA LEU A 22 -6.91 -3.87 -16.37
C LEU A 22 -8.28 -3.22 -16.51
N LEU A 23 -8.66 -2.83 -17.74
CA LEU A 23 -9.99 -2.29 -18.03
C LEU A 23 -11.09 -3.32 -17.72
N THR A 24 -10.81 -4.62 -17.93
CA THR A 24 -11.76 -5.68 -17.60
C THR A 24 -12.07 -5.73 -16.11
N ILE A 25 -11.08 -5.46 -15.24
CA ILE A 25 -11.28 -5.41 -13.78
C ILE A 25 -12.18 -4.23 -13.42
N LEU A 26 -12.01 -3.09 -14.08
CA LEU A 26 -12.79 -1.88 -13.83
C LEU A 26 -14.20 -1.90 -14.46
N GLU A 27 -14.43 -2.74 -15.46
CA GLU A 27 -15.69 -2.82 -16.19
C GLU A 27 -16.58 -3.99 -15.73
N ASN A 28 -16.02 -4.99 -15.08
CA ASN A 28 -16.77 -6.16 -14.61
C ASN A 28 -16.98 -6.11 -13.10
N ARG A 29 -18.19 -5.71 -12.69
CA ARG A 29 -18.61 -5.60 -11.28
C ARG A 29 -18.67 -6.93 -10.51
N GLU A 30 -18.61 -8.05 -11.18
CA GLU A 30 -18.57 -9.38 -10.54
C GLU A 30 -17.14 -9.75 -10.06
N ILE A 31 -16.14 -8.98 -10.49
CA ILE A 31 -14.73 -9.22 -10.16
C ILE A 31 -14.29 -8.25 -9.07
N ARG A 32 -13.71 -8.79 -7.99
CA ARG A 32 -12.92 -7.99 -7.06
C ARG A 32 -11.50 -7.88 -7.58
N GLY A 33 -11.08 -6.65 -7.92
CA GLY A 33 -9.72 -6.35 -8.36
C GLY A 33 -8.88 -5.76 -7.22
N ILE A 34 -7.61 -6.13 -7.18
CA ILE A 34 -6.60 -5.48 -6.33
C ILE A 34 -5.54 -4.93 -7.27
N LEU A 35 -5.30 -3.63 -7.20
CA LEU A 35 -4.26 -2.95 -7.96
C LEU A 35 -3.07 -2.70 -7.04
N ASP A 36 -1.95 -3.37 -7.30
CA ASP A 36 -0.68 -3.09 -6.64
C ASP A 36 0.03 -1.99 -7.43
N ILE A 37 0.11 -0.81 -6.84
CA ILE A 37 0.58 0.41 -7.48
C ILE A 37 1.85 0.87 -6.80
N GLY A 38 2.77 1.43 -7.58
CA GLY A 38 3.98 2.04 -7.05
C GLY A 38 3.66 3.03 -5.92
N GLY A 39 4.31 2.87 -4.77
CA GLY A 39 4.04 3.62 -3.55
C GLY A 39 4.57 5.06 -3.56
N ASP A 40 4.84 5.63 -4.71
CA ASP A 40 5.31 7.01 -4.89
C ASP A 40 4.38 7.79 -5.85
N PRO A 41 4.39 9.14 -5.80
CA PRO A 41 3.50 9.95 -6.64
C PRO A 41 3.70 9.74 -8.13
N VAL A 42 4.90 9.34 -8.58
CA VAL A 42 5.20 9.08 -10.00
C VAL A 42 4.53 7.77 -10.42
N GLY A 43 4.76 6.70 -9.66
CA GLY A 43 4.12 5.40 -9.90
C GLY A 43 2.59 5.45 -9.76
N ALA A 44 2.10 6.19 -8.76
CA ALA A 44 0.66 6.33 -8.52
C ALA A 44 -0.08 7.12 -9.63
N ARG A 45 0.62 8.01 -10.36
CA ARG A 45 0.03 8.84 -11.42
C ARG A 45 -0.70 8.03 -12.49
N VAL A 46 -0.31 6.78 -12.69
CA VAL A 46 -0.96 5.88 -13.64
C VAL A 46 -2.46 5.72 -13.38
N LEU A 47 -2.89 5.84 -12.11
CA LEU A 47 -4.30 5.75 -11.73
C LEU A 47 -5.12 6.95 -12.19
N ALA A 48 -4.52 8.13 -12.40
CA ALA A 48 -5.23 9.33 -12.83
C ALA A 48 -6.00 9.11 -14.13
N ARG A 49 -5.45 8.29 -15.05
CA ARG A 49 -6.12 7.93 -16.31
C ARG A 49 -7.42 7.16 -16.09
N PHE A 50 -7.51 6.40 -15.01
CA PHE A 50 -8.64 5.52 -14.70
C PHE A 50 -9.55 6.10 -13.61
N GLN A 51 -9.14 7.21 -13.01
CA GLN A 51 -9.87 7.87 -11.93
C GLN A 51 -11.38 8.04 -12.24
N PRO A 52 -11.81 8.50 -13.45
CA PRO A 52 -13.23 8.67 -13.72
C PRO A 52 -14.04 7.37 -13.69
N LYS A 53 -13.40 6.22 -13.95
CA LYS A 53 -14.05 4.90 -13.81
C LYS A 53 -13.99 4.42 -12.37
N ILE A 54 -12.85 4.56 -11.70
CA ILE A 54 -12.64 4.10 -10.33
C ILE A 54 -13.65 4.75 -9.36
N VAL A 55 -13.87 6.06 -9.47
CA VAL A 55 -14.79 6.79 -8.57
C VAL A 55 -16.27 6.44 -8.78
N GLN A 56 -16.61 5.73 -9.85
CA GLN A 56 -17.97 5.23 -10.09
C GLN A 56 -18.23 3.88 -9.43
N GLU A 57 -17.17 3.23 -8.94
CA GLU A 57 -17.21 1.93 -8.28
C GLU A 57 -16.98 2.09 -6.76
N ASP A 58 -17.31 1.05 -6.02
CA ASP A 58 -16.99 0.95 -4.59
C ASP A 58 -15.50 0.61 -4.44
N TYR A 59 -14.66 1.64 -4.42
CA TYR A 59 -13.21 1.47 -4.33
C TYR A 59 -12.67 1.80 -2.95
N GLN A 60 -11.53 1.23 -2.64
CA GLN A 60 -10.70 1.60 -1.50
C GLN A 60 -9.29 1.93 -1.97
N LEU A 61 -8.82 3.13 -1.64
CA LEU A 61 -7.40 3.47 -1.78
C LEU A 61 -6.74 3.27 -0.41
N ILE A 62 -5.84 2.30 -0.33
CA ILE A 62 -5.16 1.94 0.91
C ILE A 62 -3.72 2.44 0.84
N PHE A 63 -3.33 3.25 1.82
CA PHE A 63 -1.95 3.68 1.97
C PHE A 63 -1.19 2.69 2.86
N VAL A 64 -0.23 1.97 2.26
CA VAL A 64 0.62 1.01 2.96
C VAL A 64 1.87 1.70 3.47
N LEU A 65 1.95 1.85 4.78
CA LEU A 65 2.98 2.60 5.49
C LEU A 65 4.10 1.67 5.97
N ASN A 66 5.35 2.08 5.75
CA ASN A 66 6.53 1.47 6.36
C ASN A 66 7.41 2.56 6.98
N ALA A 67 7.44 2.64 8.32
CA ALA A 67 8.17 3.66 9.08
C ALA A 67 9.71 3.61 8.91
N ASN A 68 10.23 2.63 8.19
CA ASN A 68 11.65 2.52 7.85
C ASN A 68 11.97 3.14 6.48
N ARG A 69 10.96 3.69 5.78
CA ARG A 69 11.18 4.44 4.55
C ARG A 69 11.44 5.92 4.83
N PRO A 70 12.46 6.52 4.19
CA PRO A 70 12.81 7.93 4.40
C PRO A 70 11.65 8.91 4.14
N GLU A 71 10.80 8.61 3.16
CA GLU A 71 9.67 9.46 2.73
C GLU A 71 8.56 9.56 3.78
N VAL A 72 8.50 8.59 4.68
CA VAL A 72 7.43 8.48 5.70
C VAL A 72 8.01 8.32 7.13
N ARG A 73 9.18 8.91 7.37
CA ARG A 73 9.91 8.80 8.65
C ARG A 73 9.18 9.38 9.86
N ASP A 74 8.30 10.35 9.64
CA ASP A 74 7.47 11.01 10.64
C ASP A 74 6.06 11.26 10.10
N ALA A 75 5.14 11.63 10.98
CA ALA A 75 3.73 11.74 10.61
C ALA A 75 3.45 12.91 9.66
N GLU A 76 4.18 14.00 9.76
CA GLU A 76 4.04 15.14 8.87
C GLU A 76 4.46 14.78 7.45
N SER A 77 5.64 14.16 7.30
CA SER A 77 6.16 13.66 6.02
C SER A 77 5.22 12.62 5.42
N ALA A 78 4.74 11.66 6.22
CA ALA A 78 3.81 10.62 5.77
C ALA A 78 2.47 11.20 5.31
N ALA A 79 1.90 12.16 6.05
CA ALA A 79 0.67 12.83 5.68
C ALA A 79 0.84 13.69 4.40
N ALA A 80 1.97 14.38 4.25
CA ALA A 80 2.28 15.13 3.05
C ALA A 80 2.45 14.22 1.83
N TYR A 81 3.12 13.09 2.02
CA TYR A 81 3.32 12.09 0.98
C TYR A 81 2.01 11.46 0.52
N LEU A 82 1.14 11.09 1.46
CA LEU A 82 -0.22 10.61 1.17
C LEU A 82 -1.01 11.64 0.36
N ARG A 83 -1.02 12.91 0.78
CA ARG A 83 -1.72 13.98 0.04
C ARG A 83 -1.18 14.16 -1.38
N SER A 84 0.12 13.99 -1.58
CA SER A 84 0.71 14.06 -2.92
C SER A 84 0.22 12.91 -3.81
N ILE A 85 0.02 11.70 -3.27
CA ILE A 85 -0.57 10.57 -3.98
C ILE A 85 -2.03 10.86 -4.32
N GLU A 86 -2.82 11.35 -3.38
CA GLU A 86 -4.22 11.75 -3.64
C GLU A 86 -4.30 12.83 -4.73
N ALA A 87 -3.42 13.83 -4.67
CA ALA A 87 -3.39 14.91 -5.67
C ALA A 87 -3.07 14.43 -7.09
N VAL A 88 -2.12 13.48 -7.25
CA VAL A 88 -1.76 12.98 -8.59
C VAL A 88 -2.71 11.93 -9.12
N THR A 89 -3.44 11.22 -8.26
CA THR A 89 -4.39 10.18 -8.64
C THR A 89 -5.81 10.71 -8.82
N GLY A 90 -6.16 11.77 -8.11
CA GLY A 90 -7.54 12.25 -7.96
C GLY A 90 -8.43 11.32 -7.14
N LEU A 91 -7.83 10.40 -6.37
CA LEU A 91 -8.54 9.45 -5.50
C LEU A 91 -8.34 9.83 -4.04
N THR A 92 -9.28 9.46 -3.18
CA THR A 92 -9.22 9.71 -1.74
C THR A 92 -8.82 8.45 -1.00
N CYS A 93 -7.83 8.56 -0.12
CA CYS A 93 -7.39 7.47 0.72
C CYS A 93 -8.44 7.13 1.78
N SER A 94 -8.80 5.86 1.88
CA SER A 94 -9.84 5.35 2.77
C SER A 94 -9.30 4.53 3.95
N GLY A 95 -8.02 4.18 3.95
CA GLY A 95 -7.45 3.39 5.01
C GLY A 95 -5.92 3.35 5.02
N LEU A 96 -5.36 3.17 6.22
CA LEU A 96 -3.94 2.98 6.45
C LEU A 96 -3.68 1.52 6.81
N VAL A 97 -2.62 0.95 6.27
CA VAL A 97 -2.07 -0.33 6.70
C VAL A 97 -0.63 -0.12 7.15
N ASN A 98 -0.33 -0.48 8.39
CA ASN A 98 1.05 -0.49 8.84
C ASN A 98 1.71 -1.81 8.41
N ASN A 99 2.61 -1.72 7.46
CA ASN A 99 3.48 -2.81 7.01
C ASN A 99 4.96 -2.46 7.25
N THR A 100 5.28 -1.99 8.46
CA THR A 100 6.65 -1.65 8.83
C THR A 100 7.46 -2.91 9.04
N HIS A 101 8.50 -3.07 8.24
CA HIS A 101 9.36 -4.25 8.28
C HIS A 101 10.78 -3.94 7.82
N LEU A 102 11.70 -4.84 8.19
CA LEU A 102 13.09 -4.94 7.75
C LEU A 102 13.37 -6.34 7.17
N CYS A 103 12.40 -6.90 6.45
CA CYS A 103 12.45 -8.28 5.95
C CYS A 103 12.77 -9.28 7.10
N GLY A 104 13.75 -10.15 6.93
CA GLY A 104 14.15 -11.13 7.96
C GLY A 104 14.63 -10.55 9.30
N GLU A 105 14.97 -9.26 9.35
CA GLU A 105 15.43 -8.55 10.54
C GLU A 105 14.32 -7.84 11.30
N THR A 106 13.08 -8.00 10.84
CA THR A 106 11.90 -7.40 11.47
C THR A 106 11.74 -7.92 12.91
N THR A 107 11.46 -7.00 13.82
CA THR A 107 11.15 -7.31 15.21
C THR A 107 9.79 -6.73 15.63
N PRO A 108 9.18 -7.19 16.72
CA PRO A 108 7.97 -6.57 17.26
C PRO A 108 8.14 -5.08 17.57
N ALA A 109 9.34 -4.65 17.95
CA ALA A 109 9.64 -3.23 18.20
C ALA A 109 9.50 -2.39 16.93
N GLU A 110 9.97 -2.89 15.78
CA GLU A 110 9.80 -2.22 14.49
C GLU A 110 8.31 -2.10 14.11
N ILE A 111 7.53 -3.14 14.33
CA ILE A 111 6.10 -3.11 14.04
C ILE A 111 5.39 -2.10 14.94
N ARG A 112 5.73 -2.02 16.23
CA ARG A 112 5.19 -1.00 17.16
C ARG A 112 5.59 0.43 16.79
N LYS A 113 6.82 0.63 16.32
CA LYS A 113 7.27 1.92 15.76
C LYS A 113 6.34 2.35 14.62
N GLY A 114 6.06 1.43 13.70
CA GLY A 114 5.12 1.69 12.61
C GLY A 114 3.68 1.91 13.07
N ALA A 115 3.22 1.19 14.11
CA ALA A 115 1.90 1.39 14.69
C ALA A 115 1.76 2.79 15.31
N ALA A 116 2.77 3.24 16.06
CA ALA A 116 2.78 4.60 16.62
C ALA A 116 2.75 5.68 15.52
N LEU A 117 3.53 5.51 14.46
CA LEU A 117 3.51 6.40 13.31
C LEU A 117 2.13 6.39 12.63
N ALA A 118 1.54 5.22 12.39
CA ALA A 118 0.22 5.10 11.76
C ALA A 118 -0.87 5.79 12.61
N GLN A 119 -0.81 5.67 13.94
CA GLN A 119 -1.74 6.35 14.84
C GLN A 119 -1.63 7.88 14.73
N GLU A 120 -0.42 8.41 14.66
CA GLU A 120 -0.22 9.84 14.51
C GLU A 120 -0.68 10.34 13.13
N VAL A 121 -0.39 9.60 12.04
CA VAL A 121 -0.91 9.91 10.70
C VAL A 121 -2.44 9.87 10.69
N SER A 122 -3.05 8.84 11.30
CA SER A 122 -4.51 8.72 11.41
C SER A 122 -5.12 9.91 12.15
N ARG A 123 -4.50 10.34 13.25
CA ARG A 123 -4.94 11.50 14.02
C ARG A 123 -4.89 12.80 13.22
N GLN A 124 -3.85 12.98 12.37
CA GLN A 124 -3.68 14.20 11.56
C GLN A 124 -4.57 14.22 10.32
N THR A 125 -4.85 13.05 9.73
CA THR A 125 -5.59 12.96 8.47
C THR A 125 -7.05 12.57 8.62
N GLY A 126 -7.42 11.98 9.76
CA GLY A 126 -8.75 11.38 9.97
C GLY A 126 -8.92 10.02 9.30
N ILE A 127 -7.90 9.48 8.62
CA ILE A 127 -7.98 8.21 7.91
C ILE A 127 -7.81 7.06 8.90
N PRO A 128 -8.71 6.06 8.91
CA PRO A 128 -8.65 4.95 9.86
C PRO A 128 -7.48 4.00 9.55
N ILE A 129 -6.91 3.41 10.60
CA ILE A 129 -5.98 2.29 10.48
C ILE A 129 -6.81 1.02 10.34
N LEU A 130 -6.60 0.29 9.24
CA LEU A 130 -7.32 -0.95 8.96
C LEU A 130 -6.70 -2.14 9.70
N CYS A 131 -5.38 -2.25 9.67
CA CYS A 131 -4.63 -3.27 10.36
C CYS A 131 -3.13 -2.96 10.41
N HIS A 132 -2.43 -3.74 11.23
CA HIS A 132 -0.98 -3.91 11.16
C HIS A 132 -0.67 -5.25 10.53
N THR A 133 0.44 -5.39 9.82
CA THR A 133 0.88 -6.69 9.30
C THR A 133 2.08 -7.19 10.09
N ALA A 134 2.13 -8.49 10.33
CA ALA A 134 3.24 -9.14 11.01
C ALA A 134 3.39 -10.60 10.58
N GLU A 135 4.61 -11.13 10.69
CA GLU A 135 4.79 -12.57 10.59
C GLU A 135 4.05 -13.30 11.72
N GLN A 136 3.54 -14.49 11.43
CA GLN A 136 2.79 -15.33 12.37
C GLN A 136 3.47 -15.46 13.75
N ARG A 137 4.80 -15.58 13.79
CA ARG A 137 5.59 -15.71 15.02
C ARG A 137 5.53 -14.52 15.96
N PHE A 138 5.05 -13.36 15.52
CA PHE A 138 4.99 -12.14 16.32
C PHE A 138 3.61 -11.81 16.86
N LEU A 139 2.56 -12.55 16.48
CA LEU A 139 1.17 -12.19 16.81
C LEU A 139 0.94 -12.12 18.33
N GLU A 140 1.44 -13.09 19.08
CA GLU A 140 1.28 -13.09 20.55
C GLU A 140 1.92 -11.85 21.18
N SER A 141 3.12 -11.50 20.71
CA SER A 141 3.85 -10.33 21.23
C SER A 141 3.23 -9.00 20.84
N LEU A 142 2.28 -8.97 19.92
CA LEU A 142 1.61 -7.75 19.41
C LEU A 142 0.12 -7.71 19.82
N SER A 143 -0.30 -8.57 20.72
CA SER A 143 -1.70 -8.69 21.19
C SER A 143 -2.23 -7.45 21.92
N ASP A 144 -1.35 -6.56 22.32
CA ASP A 144 -1.65 -5.27 22.96
C ASP A 144 -1.93 -4.12 21.96
N LEU A 145 -1.71 -4.35 20.67
CA LEU A 145 -2.09 -3.35 19.65
C LEU A 145 -3.62 -3.26 19.54
N ARG A 146 -4.10 -2.03 19.43
CA ARG A 146 -5.53 -1.73 19.38
C ARG A 146 -6.20 -2.24 18.11
N GLU A 147 -5.54 -2.01 16.97
CA GLU A 147 -6.02 -2.42 15.67
C GLU A 147 -5.61 -3.86 15.35
N PRO A 148 -6.38 -4.58 14.52
CA PRO A 148 -6.09 -5.97 14.19
C PRO A 148 -4.67 -6.15 13.62
N VAL A 149 -4.01 -7.25 14.00
CA VAL A 149 -2.74 -7.67 13.39
C VAL A 149 -3.03 -8.77 12.38
N PHE A 150 -2.79 -8.48 11.10
CA PHE A 150 -2.99 -9.43 10.01
C PHE A 150 -1.71 -10.25 9.78
N PRO A 151 -1.78 -11.58 9.87
CA PRO A 151 -0.61 -12.45 9.66
C PRO A 151 -0.19 -12.48 8.20
N ILE A 152 1.10 -12.29 7.95
CA ILE A 152 1.70 -12.42 6.63
C ILE A 152 2.86 -13.41 6.66
N ALA A 153 3.18 -13.96 5.49
CA ALA A 153 4.39 -14.73 5.27
C ALA A 153 5.33 -13.96 4.34
N ILE A 154 6.62 -14.03 4.60
CA ILE A 154 7.64 -13.46 3.71
C ILE A 154 7.83 -14.43 2.54
N ASN A 155 7.23 -14.09 1.40
CA ASN A 155 7.34 -14.90 0.18
C ASN A 155 8.37 -14.35 -0.82
N MET A 156 8.83 -13.11 -0.63
CA MET A 156 9.84 -12.49 -1.47
C MET A 156 11.23 -13.02 -1.11
N LYS A 157 11.88 -13.65 -2.09
CA LYS A 157 13.31 -13.95 -2.00
C LYS A 157 14.11 -12.70 -2.37
N LYS A 158 15.18 -12.45 -1.63
CA LYS A 158 16.13 -11.41 -2.01
C LYS A 158 16.81 -11.82 -3.33
N PRO A 159 17.16 -10.87 -4.23
CA PRO A 159 17.75 -11.18 -5.54
C PRO A 159 19.01 -12.08 -5.49
N TRP A 160 19.70 -12.09 -4.35
CA TRP A 160 20.90 -12.89 -4.09
C TRP A 160 20.63 -14.23 -3.37
N GLU A 161 19.39 -14.49 -2.94
CA GLU A 161 18.95 -15.75 -2.34
C GLU A 161 18.36 -16.65 -3.47
N ARG A 162 19.24 -17.21 -4.31
CA ARG A 162 18.87 -18.17 -5.35
C ARG A 162 18.92 -19.60 -4.84
#